data_c467e29fc4afeac1dcd6470776aba566
#
_entry.id   c467e29fc4afeac1dcd6470776aba566
#
_cell.length_a   1.000
_cell.length_b   1.000
_cell.length_c   1.000
_cell.angle_alpha   90.00
_cell.angle_beta   90.00
_cell.angle_gamma   90.00
#
_symmetry.space_group_name_H-M   'P 1'
#
loop_
_entity.id
_entity.type
_entity.pdbx_description
1 polymer ?
#
loop_
_entity_poly.entity_id
_entity_poly.type
_entity_poly.pdbx_seq_one_letter_code
_entity_poly.pdbx_strand_id
1 'polypeptide(L)'
;MKFDQTRTLSVLLLLIRLWLGYAMIRSGNCVLDIIGSPDEREFFRKWFGEELHFPAPVFMAILAKGAEFIGGILMIAGVFTRTAGVLIAFTMVVATLTANLGENFNIDGGFTISYALFALTIVVLGAGQFSLEKWLPQKFQGK
;
A
#
# COMPACT_ATOMS: atom_id res chain seq x y z
N MET A 1 -11.25 -23.25 -27.04
CA MET A 1 -11.59 -22.00 -26.30
C MET A 1 -10.41 -21.06 -26.44
N LYS A 2 -10.54 -19.96 -27.24
CA LYS A 2 -9.52 -18.91 -27.27
C LYS A 2 -9.64 -18.16 -25.94
N PHE A 3 -8.69 -18.35 -25.05
CA PHE A 3 -8.57 -17.58 -23.83
C PHE A 3 -8.31 -16.10 -24.23
N ASP A 4 -9.21 -15.22 -23.90
CA ASP A 4 -8.97 -13.79 -24.10
C ASP A 4 -7.99 -13.32 -23.01
N GLN A 5 -6.70 -13.41 -23.33
CA GLN A 5 -5.60 -13.08 -22.41
C GLN A 5 -5.75 -11.68 -21.81
N THR A 6 -6.26 -10.74 -22.57
CA THR A 6 -6.44 -9.35 -22.13
C THR A 6 -7.49 -9.25 -21.04
N ARG A 7 -8.58 -9.97 -21.18
CA ARG A 7 -9.68 -9.99 -20.21
C ARG A 7 -9.28 -10.73 -18.93
N THR A 8 -8.62 -11.87 -19.08
CA THR A 8 -8.09 -12.65 -17.96
C THR A 8 -7.09 -11.86 -17.12
N LEU A 9 -6.14 -11.17 -17.78
CA LEU A 9 -5.19 -10.30 -17.10
C LEU A 9 -5.89 -9.17 -16.35
N SER A 10 -6.90 -8.55 -16.94
CA SER A 10 -7.66 -7.47 -16.30
C SER A 10 -8.42 -7.94 -15.04
N VAL A 11 -8.95 -9.15 -15.05
CA VAL A 11 -9.59 -9.77 -13.87
C VAL A 11 -8.55 -10.04 -12.78
N LEU A 12 -7.40 -10.60 -13.12
CA LEU A 12 -6.31 -10.83 -12.15
C LEU A 12 -5.84 -9.53 -11.52
N LEU A 13 -5.63 -8.48 -12.31
CA LEU A 13 -5.25 -7.16 -11.81
C LEU A 13 -6.32 -6.57 -10.88
N LEU A 14 -7.61 -6.77 -11.20
CA LEU A 14 -8.69 -6.36 -10.31
C LEU A 14 -8.63 -7.09 -8.96
N LEU A 15 -8.44 -8.41 -8.96
CA LEU A 15 -8.34 -9.20 -7.74
C LEU A 15 -7.13 -8.78 -6.89
N ILE A 16 -5.96 -8.59 -7.53
CA ILE A 16 -4.75 -8.10 -6.83
C ILE A 16 -5.02 -6.73 -6.20
N ARG A 17 -5.65 -5.81 -6.93
CA ARG A 17 -5.98 -4.47 -6.44
C ARG A 17 -6.93 -4.50 -5.25
N LEU A 18 -7.99 -5.31 -5.31
CA LEU A 18 -8.96 -5.43 -4.23
C LEU A 18 -8.30 -6.02 -2.97
N TRP A 19 -7.51 -7.07 -3.14
CA TRP A 19 -6.79 -7.69 -2.03
C TRP A 19 -5.74 -6.75 -1.41
N LEU A 20 -4.88 -6.17 -2.24
CA LEU A 20 -3.85 -5.25 -1.80
C LEU A 20 -4.45 -4.01 -1.15
N GLY A 21 -5.48 -3.43 -1.75
CA GLY A 21 -6.17 -2.27 -1.21
C GLY A 21 -6.84 -2.55 0.13
N TYR A 22 -7.51 -3.69 0.26
CA TYR A 22 -8.08 -4.14 1.54
C TYR A 22 -7.00 -4.30 2.62
N ALA A 23 -5.90 -4.99 2.30
CA ALA A 23 -4.79 -5.19 3.23
C ALA A 23 -4.19 -3.85 3.68
N MET A 24 -4.01 -2.91 2.76
CA MET A 24 -3.45 -1.59 3.04
C MET A 24 -4.39 -0.71 3.89
N ILE A 25 -5.70 -0.72 3.61
CA ILE A 25 -6.69 -0.03 4.44
C ILE A 25 -6.67 -0.60 5.86
N ARG A 26 -6.66 -1.91 5.99
CA ARG A 26 -6.66 -2.57 7.30
C ARG A 26 -5.39 -2.27 8.09
N SER A 27 -4.23 -2.23 7.44
CA SER A 27 -2.95 -1.87 8.08
C SER A 27 -2.84 -0.39 8.39
N GLY A 28 -3.35 0.46 7.51
CA GLY A 28 -3.20 1.91 7.60
C GLY A 28 -4.26 2.63 8.43
N ASN A 29 -5.39 1.98 8.76
CA ASN A 29 -6.49 2.63 9.47
C ASN A 29 -6.09 3.18 10.86
N CYS A 30 -5.06 2.61 11.48
CA CYS A 30 -4.51 3.12 12.74
C CYS A 30 -3.97 4.56 12.64
N VAL A 31 -3.81 5.12 11.44
CA VAL A 31 -3.47 6.54 11.27
C VAL A 31 -4.49 7.46 11.94
N LEU A 32 -5.77 7.08 11.93
CA LEU A 32 -6.84 7.83 12.58
C LEU A 32 -6.69 7.81 14.11
N ASP A 33 -6.26 6.66 14.65
CA ASP A 33 -6.02 6.48 16.08
C ASP A 33 -4.76 7.25 16.52
N ILE A 34 -3.69 7.25 15.72
CA ILE A 34 -2.48 8.05 15.97
C ILE A 34 -2.82 9.55 16.06
N ILE A 35 -3.74 10.03 15.22
CA ILE A 35 -4.14 11.44 15.20
C ILE A 35 -5.08 11.75 16.39
N GLY A 36 -6.02 10.86 16.68
CA GLY A 36 -7.10 11.08 17.65
C GLY A 36 -6.78 10.72 19.10
N SER A 37 -5.86 9.76 19.33
CA SER A 37 -5.56 9.23 20.66
C SER A 37 -4.12 9.57 21.10
N PRO A 38 -3.95 10.19 22.29
CA PRO A 38 -2.63 10.42 22.85
C PRO A 38 -1.86 9.12 23.17
N ASP A 39 -2.55 8.06 23.58
CA ASP A 39 -1.95 6.78 23.95
C ASP A 39 -1.39 6.06 22.74
N GLU A 40 -2.16 6.01 21.64
CA GLU A 40 -1.70 5.46 20.35
C GLU A 40 -0.53 6.26 19.79
N ARG A 41 -0.57 7.58 19.91
CA ARG A 41 0.54 8.44 19.48
C ARG A 41 1.82 8.15 20.26
N GLU A 42 1.71 7.92 21.57
CA GLU A 42 2.86 7.56 22.41
C GLU A 42 3.39 6.17 22.07
N PHE A 43 2.51 5.19 21.79
CA PHE A 43 2.91 3.87 21.31
C PHE A 43 3.72 3.95 20.02
N PHE A 44 3.21 4.66 18.99
CA PHE A 44 3.91 4.82 17.73
C PHE A 44 5.17 5.68 17.85
N ARG A 45 5.20 6.64 18.79
CA ARG A 45 6.42 7.41 19.09
C ARG A 45 7.54 6.50 19.60
N LYS A 46 7.22 5.58 20.49
CA LYS A 46 8.20 4.61 21.01
C LYS A 46 8.62 3.64 19.93
N TRP A 47 7.67 3.03 19.24
CA TRP A 47 7.96 2.02 18.23
C TRP A 47 8.82 2.59 17.09
N PHE A 48 8.41 3.71 16.48
CA PHE A 48 9.18 4.32 15.39
C PHE A 48 10.47 5.00 15.86
N GLY A 49 10.52 5.54 17.09
CA GLY A 49 11.66 6.26 17.61
C GLY A 49 12.71 5.36 18.28
N GLU A 50 12.26 4.49 19.18
CA GLU A 50 13.16 3.69 20.01
C GLU A 50 13.54 2.36 19.34
N GLU A 51 12.58 1.69 18.68
CA GLU A 51 12.84 0.40 18.02
C GLU A 51 13.33 0.56 16.57
N LEU A 52 12.66 1.42 15.79
CA LEU A 52 13.00 1.61 14.37
C LEU A 52 13.99 2.76 14.13
N HIS A 53 14.31 3.57 15.14
CA HIS A 53 15.28 4.66 15.09
C HIS A 53 14.99 5.75 14.04
N PHE A 54 13.70 6.00 13.74
CA PHE A 54 13.31 7.05 12.81
C PHE A 54 13.40 8.43 13.46
N PRO A 55 13.91 9.44 12.75
CA PRO A 55 13.77 10.83 13.16
C PRO A 55 12.29 11.26 13.06
N ALA A 56 11.81 12.09 14.00
CA ALA A 56 10.42 12.54 14.06
C ALA A 56 9.40 11.39 14.00
N PRO A 57 9.42 10.44 14.97
CA PRO A 57 8.75 9.13 14.87
C PRO A 57 7.24 9.21 14.62
N VAL A 58 6.53 10.11 15.28
CA VAL A 58 5.08 10.29 15.10
C VAL A 58 4.75 10.77 13.69
N PHE A 59 5.54 11.70 13.16
CA PHE A 59 5.37 12.20 11.79
C PHE A 59 5.61 11.09 10.76
N MET A 60 6.66 10.30 10.93
CA MET A 60 6.96 9.17 10.06
C MET A 60 5.89 8.08 10.13
N ALA A 61 5.35 7.81 11.33
CA ALA A 61 4.23 6.88 11.50
C ALA A 61 2.97 7.36 10.76
N ILE A 62 2.61 8.64 10.89
CA ILE A 62 1.48 9.24 10.18
C ILE A 62 1.68 9.18 8.66
N LEU A 63 2.87 9.47 8.15
CA LEU A 63 3.17 9.39 6.72
C LEU A 63 3.06 7.95 6.22
N ALA A 64 3.67 6.99 6.90
CA ALA A 64 3.65 5.58 6.50
C ALA A 64 2.22 5.02 6.52
N LYS A 65 1.52 5.17 7.64
CA LYS A 65 0.16 4.65 7.82
C LYS A 65 -0.87 5.41 6.98
N GLY A 66 -0.68 6.71 6.79
CA GLY A 66 -1.47 7.52 5.87
C GLY A 66 -1.30 7.10 4.41
N ALA A 67 -0.09 6.82 3.97
CA ALA A 67 0.20 6.32 2.63
C ALA A 67 -0.43 4.94 2.38
N GLU A 68 -0.38 4.03 3.36
CA GLU A 68 -1.07 2.74 3.30
C GLU A 68 -2.59 2.93 3.21
N PHE A 69 -3.18 3.73 4.08
CA PHE A 69 -4.62 3.94 4.14
C PHE A 69 -5.17 4.60 2.87
N ILE A 70 -4.60 5.74 2.47
CA ILE A 70 -5.02 6.46 1.25
C ILE A 70 -4.68 5.64 0.01
N GLY A 71 -3.48 5.07 -0.06
CA GLY A 71 -3.05 4.21 -1.16
C GLY A 71 -3.97 3.01 -1.34
N GLY A 72 -4.42 2.40 -0.23
CA GLY A 72 -5.38 1.30 -0.25
C GLY A 72 -6.74 1.71 -0.83
N ILE A 73 -7.28 2.86 -0.44
CA ILE A 73 -8.54 3.41 -0.98
C ILE A 73 -8.41 3.67 -2.49
N LEU A 74 -7.34 4.33 -2.91
CA LEU A 74 -7.08 4.62 -4.33
C LEU A 74 -6.93 3.33 -5.15
N MET A 75 -6.30 2.32 -4.57
CA MET A 75 -6.09 1.01 -5.20
C MET A 75 -7.43 0.29 -5.44
N ILE A 76 -8.33 0.26 -4.45
CA ILE A 76 -9.67 -0.33 -4.61
C ILE A 76 -10.48 0.46 -5.64
N ALA A 77 -10.53 1.78 -5.51
CA ALA A 77 -11.25 2.64 -6.43
C ALA A 77 -10.70 2.55 -7.87
N GLY A 78 -9.43 2.21 -8.04
CA GLY A 78 -8.79 2.16 -9.34
C GLY A 78 -8.55 3.52 -9.95
N VAL A 79 -8.16 4.48 -9.10
CA VAL A 79 -7.82 5.85 -9.47
C VAL A 79 -6.40 6.12 -9.02
N PHE A 80 -5.58 6.74 -9.86
CA PHE A 80 -4.15 6.98 -9.60
C PHE A 80 -3.40 5.73 -9.14
N THR A 81 -3.76 4.58 -9.70
CA THR A 81 -3.29 3.27 -9.23
C THR A 81 -1.78 3.11 -9.29
N ARG A 82 -1.12 3.70 -10.29
CA ARG A 82 0.35 3.68 -10.40
C ARG A 82 1.01 4.47 -9.28
N THR A 83 0.50 5.67 -8.97
CA THR A 83 1.01 6.50 -7.87
C THR A 83 0.79 5.81 -6.52
N ALA A 84 -0.42 5.29 -6.28
CA ALA A 84 -0.74 4.51 -5.09
C ALA A 84 0.17 3.27 -4.97
N GLY A 85 0.41 2.57 -6.08
CA GLY A 85 1.31 1.43 -6.14
C GLY A 85 2.75 1.78 -5.77
N VAL A 86 3.28 2.90 -6.26
CA VAL A 86 4.64 3.37 -5.88
C VAL A 86 4.71 3.68 -4.40
N LEU A 87 3.72 4.38 -3.84
CA LEU A 87 3.68 4.70 -2.41
C LEU A 87 3.62 3.44 -1.55
N ILE A 88 2.73 2.50 -1.88
CA ILE A 88 2.60 1.22 -1.16
C ILE A 88 3.88 0.40 -1.28
N ALA A 89 4.45 0.29 -2.48
CA ALA A 89 5.70 -0.45 -2.68
C ALA A 89 6.83 0.14 -1.83
N PHE A 90 6.96 1.47 -1.81
CA PHE A 90 7.97 2.15 -1.02
C PHE A 90 7.78 1.90 0.48
N THR A 91 6.56 2.08 1.02
CA THR A 91 6.29 1.85 2.45
C THR A 91 6.53 0.39 2.83
N MET A 92 6.15 -0.57 1.98
CA MET A 92 6.36 -1.99 2.24
C MET A 92 7.84 -2.39 2.18
N VAL A 93 8.62 -1.82 1.27
CA VAL A 93 10.08 -2.04 1.24
C VAL A 93 10.73 -1.46 2.51
N VAL A 94 10.37 -0.24 2.90
CA VAL A 94 10.88 0.35 4.15
C VAL A 94 10.49 -0.51 5.36
N ALA A 95 9.23 -0.93 5.47
CA ALA A 95 8.77 -1.80 6.55
C ALA A 95 9.53 -3.13 6.59
N THR A 96 9.81 -3.72 5.43
CA THR A 96 10.64 -4.93 5.35
C THR A 96 12.04 -4.68 5.90
N LEU A 97 12.68 -3.60 5.47
CA LEU A 97 14.06 -3.29 5.84
C LEU A 97 14.22 -2.85 7.31
N THR A 98 13.21 -2.23 7.90
CA THR A 98 13.30 -1.66 9.25
C THR A 98 12.66 -2.53 10.34
N ALA A 99 11.46 -3.03 10.09
CA ALA A 99 10.67 -3.74 11.08
C ALA A 99 10.77 -5.27 10.96
N ASN A 100 10.97 -5.78 9.73
CA ASN A 100 10.78 -7.21 9.44
C ASN A 100 12.04 -7.93 8.97
N LEU A 101 13.22 -7.28 8.97
CA LEU A 101 14.52 -7.88 8.69
C LEU A 101 15.18 -8.43 9.95
N GLY A 102 14.50 -9.20 10.74
CA GLY A 102 15.05 -9.80 11.94
C GLY A 102 14.73 -11.29 12.02
N GLU A 103 14.74 -11.82 13.23
CA GLU A 103 14.39 -13.23 13.50
C GLU A 103 12.97 -13.59 13.04
N ASN A 104 12.07 -12.59 12.87
CA ASN A 104 10.69 -12.73 12.43
C ASN A 104 10.50 -12.58 10.92
N PHE A 105 11.56 -12.53 10.11
CA PHE A 105 11.47 -12.36 8.66
C PHE A 105 10.57 -13.41 7.97
N ASN A 106 10.44 -14.58 8.54
CA ASN A 106 9.78 -15.72 7.92
C ASN A 106 8.28 -15.51 7.63
N ILE A 107 7.58 -14.74 8.46
CA ILE A 107 6.14 -14.50 8.29
C ILE A 107 5.87 -13.05 7.90
N ASP A 108 6.27 -12.11 8.73
CA ASP A 108 5.91 -10.70 8.54
C ASP A 108 6.69 -10.05 7.38
N GLY A 109 7.97 -10.38 7.24
CA GLY A 109 8.78 -9.93 6.10
C GLY A 109 8.30 -10.51 4.77
N GLY A 110 7.83 -11.75 4.77
CA GLY A 110 7.23 -12.38 3.59
C GLY A 110 5.96 -11.67 3.12
N PHE A 111 5.11 -11.21 4.04
CA PHE A 111 3.89 -10.45 3.70
C PHE A 111 4.23 -9.07 3.14
N THR A 112 5.14 -8.32 3.75
CA THR A 112 5.49 -6.98 3.28
C THR A 112 6.17 -7.01 1.91
N ILE A 113 7.03 -7.99 1.64
CA ILE A 113 7.62 -8.20 0.31
C ILE A 113 6.54 -8.57 -0.70
N SER A 114 5.61 -9.46 -0.36
CA SER A 114 4.52 -9.86 -1.27
C SER A 114 3.64 -8.65 -1.64
N TYR A 115 3.31 -7.81 -0.68
CA TYR A 115 2.57 -6.57 -0.95
C TYR A 115 3.35 -5.60 -1.83
N ALA A 116 4.67 -5.46 -1.61
CA ALA A 116 5.53 -4.66 -2.49
C ALA A 116 5.53 -5.18 -3.92
N LEU A 117 5.63 -6.49 -4.13
CA LEU A 117 5.58 -7.12 -5.46
C LEU A 117 4.22 -6.95 -6.14
N PHE A 118 3.11 -7.09 -5.40
CA PHE A 118 1.77 -6.82 -5.94
C PHE A 118 1.61 -5.36 -6.33
N ALA A 119 2.10 -4.43 -5.51
CA ALA A 119 2.08 -3.00 -5.82
C ALA A 119 2.91 -2.70 -7.07
N LEU A 120 4.12 -3.24 -7.19
CA LEU A 120 4.96 -3.09 -8.38
C LEU A 120 4.31 -3.70 -9.63
N THR A 121 3.61 -4.82 -9.52
CA THR A 121 2.84 -5.41 -10.63
C THR A 121 1.82 -4.40 -11.16
N ILE A 122 1.09 -3.71 -10.26
CA ILE A 122 0.13 -2.67 -10.66
C ILE A 122 0.83 -1.45 -11.27
N VAL A 123 1.99 -1.06 -10.75
CA VAL A 123 2.78 0.06 -11.32
C VAL A 123 3.16 -0.23 -12.77
N VAL A 124 3.62 -1.44 -13.05
CA VAL A 124 4.09 -1.85 -14.40
C VAL A 124 2.92 -2.07 -15.34
N LEU A 125 1.94 -2.88 -14.96
CA LEU A 125 0.85 -3.32 -15.83
C LEU A 125 -0.34 -2.33 -15.86
N GLY A 126 -0.42 -1.43 -14.88
CA GLY A 126 -1.53 -0.48 -14.74
C GLY A 126 -2.76 -1.08 -14.04
N ALA A 127 -3.82 -0.29 -14.03
CA ALA A 127 -5.07 -0.61 -13.31
C ALA A 127 -5.93 -1.71 -13.95
N GLY A 128 -5.65 -2.10 -15.19
CA GLY A 128 -6.48 -3.02 -15.97
C GLY A 128 -7.75 -2.38 -16.53
N GLN A 129 -8.60 -3.18 -17.18
CA GLN A 129 -9.83 -2.68 -17.83
C GLN A 129 -10.91 -2.26 -16.82
N PHE A 130 -10.90 -2.82 -15.62
CA PHE A 130 -11.89 -2.58 -14.56
C PHE A 130 -11.41 -1.51 -13.58
N SER A 131 -11.06 -0.31 -14.07
CA SER A 131 -10.63 0.82 -13.23
C SER A 131 -11.50 2.04 -13.50
N LEU A 132 -11.75 2.84 -12.46
CA LEU A 132 -12.43 4.13 -12.60
C LEU A 132 -11.56 5.16 -13.34
N GLU A 133 -10.25 4.94 -13.39
CA GLU A 133 -9.31 5.82 -14.11
C GLU A 133 -9.67 6.00 -15.60
N LYS A 134 -10.31 5.00 -16.21
CA LYS A 134 -10.80 5.09 -17.59
C LYS A 134 -11.96 6.08 -17.80
N TRP A 135 -12.70 6.37 -16.71
CA TRP A 135 -13.84 7.29 -16.74
C TRP A 135 -13.41 8.73 -16.41
N LEU A 136 -12.18 8.92 -15.96
CA LEU A 136 -11.63 10.24 -15.69
C LEU A 136 -11.21 10.92 -17.01
N PRO A 137 -11.36 12.26 -17.11
CA PRO A 137 -10.83 13.03 -18.22
C PRO A 137 -9.33 12.73 -18.43
N GLN A 138 -8.88 12.71 -19.69
CA GLN A 138 -7.48 12.36 -20.07
C GLN A 138 -6.41 13.13 -19.29
N LYS A 139 -6.76 14.29 -18.75
CA LYS A 139 -5.89 15.14 -17.92
C LYS A 139 -5.47 14.49 -16.59
N PHE A 140 -6.22 13.49 -16.11
CA PHE A 140 -5.99 12.79 -14.84
C PHE A 140 -5.62 11.30 -15.03
N GLN A 141 -5.55 10.84 -16.27
CA GLN A 141 -5.05 9.50 -16.56
C GLN A 141 -3.52 9.54 -16.48
N GLY A 142 -2.96 8.93 -15.44
CA GLY A 142 -1.51 8.79 -15.30
C GLY A 142 -0.93 8.07 -16.54
N LYS A 143 -0.07 8.76 -17.28
CA LYS A 143 0.71 8.18 -18.38
C LYS A 143 1.69 7.15 -17.86
#